data_ca8e17ac598864c9317cc40a4642abbc
#
_entry.id   ca8e17ac598864c9317cc40a4642abbc
#
_cell.length_a   1.000
_cell.length_b   1.000
_cell.length_c   1.000
_cell.angle_alpha   90.00
_cell.angle_beta   90.00
_cell.angle_gamma   90.00
#
_symmetry.space_group_name_H-M   'P 1'
#
loop_
_entity.id
_entity.type
_entity.pdbx_description
1 polymer ?
#
loop_
_entity_poly.entity_id
_entity_poly.type
_entity_poly.pdbx_seq_one_letter_code
_entity_poly.pdbx_strand_id
1 'polypeptide(L)' 'MAIQLTPTRIKGSKYLLIPKDLARLLEIEDKSILNLTIEESETGQRLVYSIRERTPQDAKN' A
#
# COMPACT_ATOMS: atom_id res chain seq x y z
N MET A 1 -11.67 -4.25 9.80
CA MET A 1 -12.13 -4.92 8.58
C MET A 1 -10.95 -5.53 7.85
N ALA A 2 -11.12 -6.74 7.38
CA ALA A 2 -10.05 -7.45 6.69
C ALA A 2 -10.52 -7.82 5.29
N ILE A 3 -9.62 -7.65 4.33
CA ILE A 3 -9.90 -7.99 2.95
C ILE A 3 -8.85 -9.02 2.52
N GLN A 4 -9.31 -10.13 1.99
CA GLN A 4 -8.41 -11.16 1.53
C GLN A 4 -8.02 -10.91 0.09
N LEU A 5 -6.74 -10.91 -0.18
CA LEU A 5 -6.22 -10.68 -1.51
C LEU A 5 -5.29 -11.79 -1.90
N THR A 6 -5.34 -12.15 -3.16
CA THR A 6 -4.45 -13.14 -3.71
C THR A 6 -3.50 -12.45 -4.68
N PRO A 7 -2.19 -12.67 -4.55
CA PRO A 7 -1.27 -11.99 -5.45
C PRO A 7 -1.36 -12.52 -6.87
N THR A 8 -1.10 -11.64 -7.81
CA THR A 8 -1.03 -11.95 -9.22
C THR A 8 0.43 -11.88 -9.64
N ARG A 9 0.86 -12.89 -10.39
CA ARG A 9 2.25 -12.92 -10.85
C ARG A 9 2.37 -12.24 -12.20
N ILE A 10 3.26 -11.28 -12.29
CA ILE A 10 3.56 -10.60 -13.53
C ILE A 10 5.08 -10.58 -13.68
N LYS A 11 5.58 -11.26 -14.70
CA LYS A 11 7.01 -11.27 -15.01
C LYS A 11 7.87 -11.59 -13.81
N GLY A 12 7.46 -12.58 -13.04
CA GLY A 12 8.26 -13.03 -11.91
C GLY A 12 8.02 -12.30 -10.62
N SER A 13 7.32 -11.19 -10.64
CA SER A 13 6.99 -10.45 -9.43
C SER A 13 5.55 -10.72 -9.04
N LYS A 14 5.28 -10.53 -7.76
CA LYS A 14 3.92 -10.69 -7.24
C LYS A 14 3.30 -9.33 -7.01
N TYR A 15 2.07 -9.18 -7.43
CA TYR A 15 1.36 -7.90 -7.31
C TYR A 15 0.08 -8.11 -6.54
N LEU A 16 -0.25 -7.16 -5.69
CA LEU A 16 -1.51 -7.15 -4.99
C LEU A 16 -2.33 -5.98 -5.49
N LEU A 17 -3.58 -6.28 -5.83
CA LEU A 17 -4.48 -5.26 -6.31
C LEU A 17 -5.00 -4.45 -5.14
N ILE A 18 -4.99 -3.14 -5.28
CA ILE A 18 -5.67 -2.28 -4.32
C ILE A 18 -7.07 -2.06 -4.85
N PRO A 19 -8.09 -2.56 -4.13
CA PRO A 19 -9.46 -2.40 -4.64
C PRO A 19 -9.79 -0.94 -4.88
N LYS A 20 -10.61 -0.72 -5.90
CA LYS A 20 -10.92 0.64 -6.34
C LYS A 20 -11.54 1.45 -5.21
N ASP A 21 -12.47 0.86 -4.48
CA ASP A 21 -13.14 1.59 -3.41
C ASP A 21 -12.17 1.93 -2.29
N LEU A 22 -11.25 1.03 -2.00
CA LEU A 22 -10.27 1.28 -0.96
C LEU A 22 -9.31 2.38 -1.37
N ALA A 23 -8.89 2.35 -2.63
CA ALA A 23 -7.99 3.40 -3.13
C ALA A 23 -8.65 4.77 -3.03
N ARG A 24 -9.95 4.82 -3.32
CA ARG A 24 -10.67 6.08 -3.24
C ARG A 24 -10.80 6.54 -1.80
N LEU A 25 -11.11 5.61 -0.91
CA LEU A 25 -11.26 5.96 0.50
C LEU A 25 -9.96 6.51 1.07
N LEU A 26 -8.84 5.93 0.69
CA LEU A 26 -7.54 6.35 1.20
C LEU A 26 -6.89 7.42 0.32
N GLU A 27 -7.58 7.85 -0.71
CA GLU A 27 -7.09 8.91 -1.60
C GLU A 27 -5.74 8.55 -2.23
N ILE A 28 -5.64 7.31 -2.65
CA ILE A 28 -4.44 6.86 -3.34
C ILE A 28 -4.54 7.24 -4.79
N GLU A 29 -3.56 7.99 -5.27
CA GLU A 29 -3.53 8.47 -6.65
C GLU A 29 -2.32 7.90 -7.37
N ASP A 30 -2.26 8.18 -8.67
CA ASP A 30 -1.18 7.63 -9.48
C ASP A 30 0.18 8.06 -8.99
N LYS A 31 0.27 9.24 -8.39
CA LYS A 31 1.55 9.76 -7.92
C LYS A 31 1.71 9.61 -6.42
N SER A 32 0.87 8.83 -5.79
CA SER A 32 1.02 8.59 -4.37
C SER A 32 2.29 7.83 -4.09
N ILE A 33 2.90 8.12 -2.96
CA ILE A 33 4.10 7.44 -2.52
C ILE A 33 3.73 6.56 -1.35
N LEU A 34 4.01 5.27 -1.49
CA LEU A 34 3.75 4.32 -0.43
C LEU A 34 5.07 3.72 0.02
N ASN A 35 5.25 3.65 1.32
CA ASN A 35 6.42 3.03 1.90
C ASN A 35 6.06 1.64 2.38
N LEU A 36 6.88 0.67 2.00
CA LEU A 36 6.66 -0.71 2.37
C LEU A 36 7.57 -1.08 3.52
N THR A 37 6.99 -1.63 4.56
CA THR A 37 7.73 -2.13 5.70
C THR A 37 7.38 -3.59 5.92
N ILE A 38 8.37 -4.38 6.26
CA ILE A 38 8.17 -5.79 6.54
C ILE A 38 8.33 -6.01 8.03
N GLU A 39 7.32 -6.59 8.65
CA GLU A 39 7.34 -6.86 10.08
C GLU A 39 7.20 -8.37 10.29
N GLU A 40 7.96 -8.89 11.23
CA GLU A 40 7.91 -10.29 11.57
C GLU A 40 7.50 -10.46 13.01
N SER A 41 6.71 -11.47 13.26
CA SER A 41 6.32 -11.83 14.61
C SER A 41 6.28 -13.34 14.70
N GLU A 42 6.01 -13.82 15.90
CA GLU A 42 5.94 -15.26 16.11
C GLU A 42 4.78 -15.89 15.37
N THR A 43 3.75 -15.10 15.10
CA THR A 43 2.56 -15.62 14.45
C THR A 43 2.58 -15.43 12.94
N GLY A 44 3.59 -14.77 12.40
CA GLY A 44 3.64 -14.61 10.96
C GLY A 44 4.34 -13.34 10.55
N GLN A 45 4.17 -13.00 9.28
CA GLN A 45 4.81 -11.84 8.69
C GLN A 45 3.75 -10.88 8.20
N ARG A 46 4.08 -9.60 8.22
CA ARG A 46 3.18 -8.57 7.74
C ARG A 46 3.89 -7.65 6.79
N LEU A 47 3.19 -7.29 5.73
CA LEU A 47 3.62 -6.23 4.84
C LEU A 47 2.77 -5.00 5.16
N VAL A 48 3.44 -3.92 5.50
CA VAL A 48 2.72 -2.71 5.89
C VAL A 48 3.06 -1.61 4.89
N TYR A 49 2.03 -1.09 4.25
CA TYR A 49 2.19 0.02 3.33
C TYR A 49 1.69 1.28 4.01
N SER A 50 2.58 2.23 4.15
CA SER A 50 2.23 3.52 4.71
C SER A 50 2.06 4.52 3.59
N ILE A 51 0.93 5.20 3.58
CA ILE A 51 0.63 6.16 2.54
C ILE A 51 1.14 7.51 2.97
N ARG A 52 2.01 8.08 2.15
CA ARG A 52 2.59 9.37 2.48
C ARG A 52 1.60 10.46 2.16
N GLU A 53 1.31 11.27 3.16
CA GLU A 53 0.40 12.37 2.97
C GLU A 53 1.03 13.47 2.15
N ARG A 54 0.25 14.03 1.25
CA ARG A 54 0.67 15.21 0.51
C ARG A 54 0.10 16.42 1.20
N THR A 55 0.96 17.14 1.89
CA THR A 55 0.54 18.32 2.61
C THR A 55 1.15 19.55 1.96
N PRO A 56 0.56 20.72 2.21
CA PRO A 56 1.16 21.95 1.69
C PRO A 56 2.59 22.17 2.14
N GLN A 57 2.93 21.70 3.34
CA GLN A 57 4.30 21.82 3.79
C GLN A 57 5.24 21.05 2.90
N ASP A 58 4.83 19.85 2.50
CA ASP A 58 5.65 19.07 1.61
C ASP A 58 5.90 19.81 0.33
N ALA A 59 4.86 20.44 -0.18
CA ALA A 59 5.00 21.16 -1.43
C ALA A 59 5.91 22.35 -1.29
N LYS A 60 5.88 22.99 -0.15
CA LYS A 60 6.73 24.14 0.06
C LYS A 60 8.18 23.78 0.19
N ASN A 61 8.41 22.67 0.79
CA ASN A 61 9.76 22.25 1.05
C ASN A 61 10.33 21.47 -0.09
#